data_f194c75c87c9a9e40a8ca787b2e86bdf
#
_entry.id   f194c75c87c9a9e40a8ca787b2e86bdf
#
_cell.length_a   1.000
_cell.length_b   1.000
_cell.length_c   1.000
_cell.angle_alpha   90.00
_cell.angle_beta   90.00
_cell.angle_gamma   90.00
#
_symmetry.space_group_name_H-M   'P 1'
#
loop_
_entity.id
_entity.type
_entity.pdbx_description
1 polymer ?
#
loop_
_entity_poly.entity_id
_entity_poly.type
_entity_poly.pdbx_seq_one_letter_code
_entity_poly.pdbx_strand_id
1 'polypeptide(L)'
;HYIPSIDRTSGGVGAYMQLLTTELGKLVELHVVTHREANPLTLENCTVHYIPKNNNPFSNKGKTEFLTLLNDIKPDVFHANSCWLPLSARTTIWAKNIGYTVVYTPHGMLEPWIMKRHYWTKKFPASLLFQKRGIQIANVIHATAESEKHNLTQLGWNNNIEVIPNCVEIDKITMKESWIRNKNILFLSRVHVKKGINFLIEATANLKTELQGYTINIAGEGEESYINELKQLASKLGVENLIHFI
;
A
#
# COMPACT_ATOMS: atom_id res chain seq x y z
N HIS A 1 7.41 13.48 4.95
CA HIS A 1 6.48 12.55 4.30
C HIS A 1 5.04 12.87 4.67
N TYR A 2 4.12 12.78 3.68
CA TYR A 2 2.68 12.74 3.94
C TYR A 2 2.14 11.33 3.68
N ILE A 3 1.37 10.81 4.62
CA ILE A 3 0.65 9.54 4.52
C ILE A 3 -0.78 9.72 5.05
N PRO A 4 -1.82 9.25 4.34
CA PRO A 4 -3.21 9.46 4.75
C PRO A 4 -3.61 8.77 6.05
N SER A 5 -2.98 7.65 6.38
CA SER A 5 -3.27 6.89 7.61
C SER A 5 -2.05 6.08 8.04
N ILE A 6 -1.81 6.07 9.34
CA ILE A 6 -0.88 5.17 10.03
C ILE A 6 -1.63 4.25 10.99
N ASP A 7 -2.93 4.07 10.81
CA ASP A 7 -3.68 3.10 11.60
C ASP A 7 -3.17 1.67 11.35
N ARG A 8 -3.21 0.80 12.37
CA ARG A 8 -2.77 -0.61 12.24
C ARG A 8 -3.50 -1.38 11.15
N THR A 9 -4.70 -0.93 10.80
CA THR A 9 -5.49 -1.51 9.69
C THR A 9 -5.13 -0.96 8.31
N SER A 10 -4.24 0.04 8.21
CA SER A 10 -3.86 0.67 6.93
C SER A 10 -3.05 -0.24 5.99
N GLY A 11 -2.67 -1.42 6.48
CA GLY A 11 -2.01 -2.45 5.66
C GLY A 11 -0.58 -2.09 5.26
N GLY A 12 -0.17 -2.52 4.05
CA GLY A 12 1.21 -2.45 3.61
C GLY A 12 1.84 -1.06 3.59
N VAL A 13 1.07 0.01 3.34
CA VAL A 13 1.61 1.38 3.30
C VAL A 13 1.96 1.87 4.71
N GLY A 14 1.17 1.50 5.72
CA GLY A 14 1.50 1.79 7.12
C GLY A 14 2.77 1.05 7.57
N ALA A 15 2.88 -0.24 7.27
CA ALA A 15 4.06 -1.04 7.55
C ALA A 15 5.31 -0.51 6.82
N TYR A 16 5.18 -0.11 5.55
CA TYR A 16 6.24 0.56 4.81
C TYR A 16 6.72 1.82 5.53
N MET A 17 5.79 2.69 5.97
CA MET A 17 6.15 3.93 6.67
C MET A 17 6.87 3.63 7.99
N GLN A 18 6.45 2.62 8.73
CA GLN A 18 7.09 2.23 9.98
C GLN A 18 8.54 1.79 9.75
N LEU A 19 8.78 0.92 8.77
CA LEU A 19 10.13 0.48 8.42
C LEU A 19 10.99 1.64 7.89
N LEU A 20 10.41 2.47 7.02
CA LEU A 20 11.11 3.61 6.44
C LEU A 20 11.56 4.59 7.54
N THR A 21 10.69 4.93 8.48
CA THR A 21 11.03 5.91 9.53
C THR A 21 12.10 5.37 10.47
N THR A 22 12.06 4.09 10.79
CA THR A 22 13.08 3.44 11.63
C THR A 22 14.47 3.56 11.04
N GLU A 23 14.64 3.47 9.71
CA GLU A 23 15.96 3.50 9.07
C GLU A 23 16.31 4.89 8.52
N LEU A 24 15.40 5.51 7.75
CA LEU A 24 15.68 6.80 7.13
C LEU A 24 15.85 7.92 8.18
N GLY A 25 15.10 7.88 9.28
CA GLY A 25 15.21 8.87 10.35
C GLY A 25 16.53 8.84 11.13
N LYS A 26 17.38 7.80 10.93
CA LYS A 26 18.76 7.79 11.43
C LYS A 26 19.70 8.63 10.56
N LEU A 27 19.31 8.93 9.33
CA LEU A 27 20.14 9.58 8.32
C LEU A 27 19.73 11.03 8.04
N VAL A 28 18.45 11.36 8.27
CA VAL A 28 17.88 12.68 7.98
C VAL A 28 16.93 13.10 9.10
N GLU A 29 16.71 14.42 9.24
CA GLU A 29 15.60 14.93 10.06
C GLU A 29 14.27 14.61 9.37
N LEU A 30 13.51 13.69 9.94
CA LEU A 30 12.33 13.11 9.31
C LEU A 30 11.03 13.56 9.99
N HIS A 31 10.13 14.12 9.18
CA HIS A 31 8.80 14.53 9.61
C HIS A 31 7.73 13.73 8.87
N VAL A 32 6.73 13.22 9.58
CA VAL A 32 5.58 12.52 9.01
C VAL A 32 4.30 13.29 9.29
N VAL A 33 3.60 13.68 8.23
CA VAL A 33 2.30 14.36 8.30
C VAL A 33 1.20 13.36 8.01
N THR A 34 0.24 13.25 8.92
CA THR A 34 -0.86 12.29 8.82
C THR A 34 -2.13 12.81 9.50
N HIS A 35 -3.11 11.94 9.71
CA HIS A 35 -4.35 12.25 10.42
C HIS A 35 -4.43 11.47 11.74
N ARG A 36 -5.18 12.01 12.72
CA ARG A 36 -5.44 11.29 13.96
C ARG A 36 -6.30 10.07 13.68
N GLU A 37 -5.88 8.93 14.20
CA GLU A 37 -6.55 7.64 14.09
C GLU A 37 -6.73 7.03 15.48
N ALA A 38 -7.63 6.04 15.60
CA ALA A 38 -7.94 5.40 16.88
C ALA A 38 -6.81 4.47 17.36
N ASN A 39 -6.12 3.79 16.45
CA ASN A 39 -5.09 2.81 16.77
C ASN A 39 -3.84 2.98 15.87
N PRO A 40 -3.07 4.08 16.05
CA PRO A 40 -1.95 4.38 15.18
C PRO A 40 -0.78 3.43 15.42
N LEU A 41 -0.02 3.16 14.35
CA LEU A 41 1.30 2.56 14.43
C LEU A 41 2.26 3.53 15.13
N THR A 42 3.18 2.99 15.90
CA THR A 42 4.31 3.75 16.43
C THR A 42 5.35 3.90 15.32
N LEU A 43 5.73 5.14 15.03
CA LEU A 43 6.80 5.47 14.09
C LEU A 43 8.01 5.93 14.90
N GLU A 44 9.17 5.37 14.58
CA GLU A 44 10.43 5.67 15.26
C GLU A 44 11.28 6.67 14.43
N ASN A 45 12.19 7.35 15.08
CA ASN A 45 13.16 8.27 14.46
C ASN A 45 12.54 9.36 13.57
N CYS A 46 11.33 9.81 13.91
CA CYS A 46 10.66 10.89 13.19
C CYS A 46 9.76 11.71 14.10
N THR A 47 9.43 12.93 13.65
CA THR A 47 8.40 13.77 14.29
C THR A 47 7.07 13.60 13.56
N VAL A 48 6.01 13.20 14.27
CA VAL A 48 4.68 12.99 13.66
C VAL A 48 3.81 14.23 13.88
N HIS A 49 3.27 14.75 12.79
CA HIS A 49 2.35 15.89 12.77
C HIS A 49 0.98 15.47 12.31
N TYR A 50 -0.06 16.02 12.93
CA TYR A 50 -1.45 15.70 12.61
C TYR A 50 -2.16 16.89 11.98
N ILE A 51 -2.74 16.68 10.80
CA ILE A 51 -3.58 17.67 10.11
C ILE A 51 -5.04 17.17 10.01
N PRO A 52 -6.03 18.07 9.86
CA PRO A 52 -7.43 17.67 9.71
C PRO A 52 -7.66 16.78 8.49
N LYS A 53 -8.42 15.70 8.70
CA LYS A 53 -8.85 14.81 7.59
C LYS A 53 -9.87 15.53 6.71
N ASN A 54 -9.69 15.42 5.40
CA ASN A 54 -10.63 16.00 4.44
C ASN A 54 -10.71 15.15 3.16
N ASN A 55 -11.88 14.63 2.90
CA ASN A 55 -12.18 13.80 1.72
C ASN A 55 -12.90 14.58 0.60
N ASN A 56 -13.22 15.87 0.81
CA ASN A 56 -13.83 16.72 -0.22
C ASN A 56 -12.77 17.30 -1.15
N PRO A 57 -12.77 16.97 -2.46
CA PRO A 57 -11.77 17.47 -3.40
C PRO A 57 -11.82 18.98 -3.64
N PHE A 58 -12.92 19.65 -3.30
CA PHE A 58 -13.09 21.09 -3.45
C PHE A 58 -12.76 21.90 -2.19
N SER A 59 -12.65 21.25 -1.05
CA SER A 59 -12.39 21.93 0.23
C SER A 59 -10.90 22.23 0.42
N ASN A 60 -10.61 23.39 0.98
CA ASN A 60 -9.27 23.79 1.42
C ASN A 60 -9.03 23.52 2.92
N LYS A 61 -9.89 22.73 3.57
CA LYS A 61 -9.70 22.37 4.98
C LYS A 61 -8.33 21.72 5.17
N GLY A 62 -7.58 22.15 6.15
CA GLY A 62 -6.22 21.71 6.42
C GLY A 62 -5.13 22.34 5.54
N LYS A 63 -5.48 23.13 4.51
CA LYS A 63 -4.47 23.79 3.66
C LYS A 63 -3.59 24.74 4.44
N THR A 64 -4.19 25.63 5.22
CA THR A 64 -3.45 26.61 6.01
C THR A 64 -2.54 25.93 7.02
N GLU A 65 -3.05 24.95 7.78
CA GLU A 65 -2.25 24.18 8.74
C GLU A 65 -1.10 23.45 8.07
N PHE A 66 -1.36 22.82 6.92
CA PHE A 66 -0.32 22.14 6.15
C PHE A 66 0.77 23.10 5.65
N LEU A 67 0.37 24.25 5.09
CA LEU A 67 1.33 25.24 4.60
C LEU A 67 2.12 25.91 5.75
N THR A 68 1.48 26.20 6.87
CA THR A 68 2.16 26.69 8.08
C THR A 68 3.21 25.66 8.52
N LEU A 69 2.81 24.38 8.62
CA LEU A 69 3.73 23.30 8.98
C LEU A 69 4.94 23.22 8.03
N LEU A 70 4.73 23.29 6.70
CA LEU A 70 5.84 23.30 5.75
C LEU A 70 6.74 24.52 5.90
N ASN A 71 6.19 25.69 6.21
CA ASN A 71 6.99 26.90 6.46
C ASN A 71 7.81 26.78 7.75
N ASP A 72 7.30 26.12 8.77
CA ASP A 72 7.99 25.92 10.04
C ASP A 72 9.11 24.88 9.92
N ILE A 73 8.83 23.75 9.24
CA ILE A 73 9.80 22.67 9.04
C ILE A 73 10.85 23.04 7.97
N LYS A 74 10.44 23.71 6.89
CA LYS A 74 11.25 24.03 5.70
C LYS A 74 11.97 22.79 5.12
N PRO A 75 11.25 21.74 4.76
CA PRO A 75 11.85 20.50 4.29
C PRO A 75 12.56 20.69 2.94
N ASP A 76 13.67 20.00 2.70
CA ASP A 76 14.34 19.97 1.39
C ASP A 76 13.48 19.20 0.37
N VAL A 77 12.77 18.16 0.82
CA VAL A 77 11.94 17.29 -0.02
C VAL A 77 10.60 17.03 0.66
N PHE A 78 9.52 17.22 -0.07
CA PHE A 78 8.19 16.76 0.32
C PHE A 78 7.83 15.47 -0.41
N HIS A 79 7.53 14.41 0.34
CA HIS A 79 7.21 13.10 -0.23
C HIS A 79 5.77 12.69 0.10
N ALA A 80 4.91 12.61 -0.92
CA ALA A 80 3.52 12.19 -0.79
C ALA A 80 3.36 10.70 -1.05
N ASN A 81 2.59 10.02 -0.21
CA ASN A 81 2.28 8.61 -0.31
C ASN A 81 0.80 8.37 -0.54
N SER A 82 0.46 7.30 -1.27
CA SER A 82 -0.90 6.85 -1.59
C SER A 82 -1.64 7.69 -2.63
N CYS A 83 -2.62 7.04 -3.28
CA CYS A 83 -3.47 7.65 -4.30
C CYS A 83 -4.94 7.66 -3.88
N TRP A 84 -5.77 8.30 -4.71
CA TRP A 84 -7.23 8.31 -4.68
C TRP A 84 -7.87 9.06 -3.51
N LEU A 85 -7.07 9.67 -2.65
CA LEU A 85 -7.55 10.59 -1.64
C LEU A 85 -7.21 12.03 -2.04
N PRO A 86 -8.18 12.96 -1.96
CA PRO A 86 -7.95 14.35 -2.39
C PRO A 86 -6.75 15.00 -1.73
N LEU A 87 -6.53 14.78 -0.44
CA LEU A 87 -5.40 15.37 0.28
C LEU A 87 -4.04 14.85 -0.19
N SER A 88 -3.90 13.58 -0.59
CA SER A 88 -2.62 13.06 -1.11
C SER A 88 -2.15 13.84 -2.34
N ALA A 89 -3.06 14.09 -3.29
CA ALA A 89 -2.74 14.89 -4.46
C ALA A 89 -2.62 16.39 -4.16
N ARG A 90 -3.46 16.94 -3.28
CA ARG A 90 -3.49 18.36 -2.97
C ARG A 90 -2.30 18.84 -2.15
N THR A 91 -1.85 18.06 -1.19
CA THR A 91 -0.61 18.36 -0.44
C THR A 91 0.58 18.43 -1.38
N THR A 92 0.65 17.52 -2.36
CA THR A 92 1.63 17.55 -3.45
C THR A 92 1.55 18.86 -4.25
N ILE A 93 0.33 19.25 -4.67
CA ILE A 93 0.10 20.48 -5.44
C ILE A 93 0.48 21.71 -4.61
N TRP A 94 0.11 21.75 -3.36
CA TRP A 94 0.42 22.88 -2.48
C TRP A 94 1.91 23.01 -2.21
N ALA A 95 2.60 21.89 -1.89
CA ALA A 95 4.05 21.90 -1.68
C ALA A 95 4.80 22.34 -2.95
N LYS A 96 4.41 21.81 -4.12
CA LYS A 96 5.02 22.20 -5.41
C LYS A 96 4.83 23.67 -5.73
N ASN A 97 3.64 24.22 -5.50
CA ASN A 97 3.33 25.62 -5.80
C ASN A 97 4.11 26.63 -4.95
N ILE A 98 4.59 26.24 -3.79
CA ILE A 98 5.45 27.09 -2.94
C ILE A 98 6.94 26.77 -3.09
N GLY A 99 7.32 25.93 -4.08
CA GLY A 99 8.69 25.75 -4.54
C GLY A 99 9.41 24.51 -4.02
N TYR A 100 8.77 23.63 -3.24
CA TYR A 100 9.43 22.42 -2.74
C TYR A 100 9.67 21.37 -3.83
N THR A 101 10.75 20.60 -3.68
CA THR A 101 10.96 19.37 -4.45
C THR A 101 9.98 18.31 -3.96
N VAL A 102 9.26 17.70 -4.88
CA VAL A 102 8.18 16.76 -4.55
C VAL A 102 8.44 15.39 -5.14
N VAL A 103 8.41 14.38 -4.29
CA VAL A 103 8.37 12.95 -4.63
C VAL A 103 6.96 12.41 -4.39
N TYR A 104 6.49 11.50 -5.23
CA TYR A 104 5.18 10.87 -5.07
C TYR A 104 5.27 9.35 -5.24
N THR A 105 4.81 8.59 -4.25
CA THR A 105 4.77 7.12 -4.29
C THR A 105 3.34 6.61 -4.35
N PRO A 106 2.91 6.00 -5.47
CA PRO A 106 1.57 5.44 -5.62
C PRO A 106 1.32 4.15 -4.83
N HIS A 107 2.35 3.37 -4.50
CA HIS A 107 2.25 2.07 -3.82
C HIS A 107 1.34 1.06 -4.54
N GLY A 108 1.52 0.90 -5.85
CA GLY A 108 0.72 0.00 -6.67
C GLY A 108 -0.74 0.43 -6.89
N MET A 109 -1.15 1.61 -6.40
CA MET A 109 -2.55 2.05 -6.49
C MET A 109 -2.95 2.55 -7.88
N LEU A 110 -2.00 2.71 -8.80
CA LEU A 110 -2.22 3.06 -10.21
C LEU A 110 -2.06 1.86 -11.15
N GLU A 111 -1.99 0.66 -10.62
CA GLU A 111 -1.97 -0.58 -11.40
C GLU A 111 -3.21 -0.71 -12.30
N PRO A 112 -3.08 -1.26 -13.54
CA PRO A 112 -4.18 -1.34 -14.51
C PRO A 112 -5.45 -1.99 -13.96
N TRP A 113 -5.30 -3.03 -13.12
CA TRP A 113 -6.45 -3.68 -12.48
C TRP A 113 -7.18 -2.77 -11.50
N ILE A 114 -6.44 -2.00 -10.69
CA ILE A 114 -7.03 -1.04 -9.74
C ILE A 114 -7.67 0.12 -10.50
N MET A 115 -7.03 0.59 -11.58
CA MET A 115 -7.58 1.64 -12.44
C MET A 115 -8.91 1.25 -13.06
N LYS A 116 -9.07 0.01 -13.52
CA LYS A 116 -10.32 -0.49 -14.13
C LYS A 116 -11.46 -0.62 -13.12
N ARG A 117 -11.17 -0.91 -11.84
CA ARG A 117 -12.20 -1.09 -10.81
C ARG A 117 -12.91 0.22 -10.49
N HIS A 118 -14.22 0.27 -10.69
CA HIS A 118 -15.05 1.49 -10.52
C HIS A 118 -14.51 2.69 -11.31
N TYR A 119 -14.01 2.44 -12.53
CA TYR A 119 -13.36 3.47 -13.35
C TYR A 119 -14.27 4.69 -13.52
N TRP A 120 -15.44 4.53 -14.11
CA TRP A 120 -16.34 5.63 -14.45
C TRP A 120 -16.92 6.35 -13.23
N THR A 121 -17.20 5.63 -12.15
CA THR A 121 -17.88 6.19 -10.97
C THR A 121 -16.93 6.81 -9.95
N LYS A 122 -15.69 6.33 -9.86
CA LYS A 122 -14.72 6.80 -8.85
C LYS A 122 -13.40 7.26 -9.44
N LYS A 123 -12.76 6.44 -10.30
CA LYS A 123 -11.39 6.70 -10.73
C LYS A 123 -11.29 7.81 -11.77
N PHE A 124 -12.18 7.82 -12.76
CA PHE A 124 -12.20 8.87 -13.78
C PHE A 124 -12.46 10.26 -13.19
N PRO A 125 -13.52 10.48 -12.36
CA PRO A 125 -13.70 11.76 -11.69
C PRO A 125 -12.52 12.18 -10.82
N ALA A 126 -11.99 11.27 -9.99
CA ALA A 126 -10.84 11.54 -9.14
C ALA A 126 -9.57 11.88 -9.95
N SER A 127 -9.35 11.19 -11.08
CA SER A 127 -8.24 11.49 -11.98
C SER A 127 -8.35 12.91 -12.54
N LEU A 128 -9.53 13.28 -13.00
CA LEU A 128 -9.77 14.60 -13.57
C LEU A 128 -9.65 15.73 -12.54
N LEU A 129 -10.19 15.52 -11.33
CA LEU A 129 -10.29 16.56 -10.32
C LEU A 129 -8.97 16.81 -9.57
N PHE A 130 -8.16 15.77 -9.30
CA PHE A 130 -6.96 15.95 -8.49
C PHE A 130 -5.83 14.94 -8.75
N GLN A 131 -6.13 13.64 -8.97
CA GLN A 131 -5.10 12.61 -8.92
C GLN A 131 -4.05 12.75 -10.04
N LYS A 132 -4.51 12.93 -11.30
CA LYS A 132 -3.59 13.10 -12.45
C LYS A 132 -2.69 14.31 -12.25
N ARG A 133 -3.25 15.44 -11.83
CA ARG A 133 -2.47 16.66 -11.59
C ARG A 133 -1.42 16.47 -10.51
N GLY A 134 -1.75 15.79 -9.39
CA GLY A 134 -0.79 15.49 -8.32
C GLY A 134 0.41 14.66 -8.81
N ILE A 135 0.17 13.67 -9.65
CA ILE A 135 1.25 12.85 -10.25
C ILE A 135 2.06 13.69 -11.27
N GLN A 136 1.39 14.45 -12.13
CA GLN A 136 2.06 15.21 -13.19
C GLN A 136 3.05 16.25 -12.69
N ILE A 137 2.75 16.91 -11.58
CA ILE A 137 3.59 18.00 -11.07
C ILE A 137 4.71 17.54 -10.15
N ALA A 138 4.69 16.30 -9.70
CA ALA A 138 5.78 15.73 -8.89
C ALA A 138 7.08 15.76 -9.68
N ASN A 139 8.19 16.09 -9.01
CA ASN A 139 9.51 16.06 -9.62
C ASN A 139 9.94 14.65 -9.98
N VAL A 140 9.61 13.69 -9.10
CA VAL A 140 9.94 12.27 -9.26
C VAL A 140 8.76 11.43 -8.79
N ILE A 141 8.44 10.38 -9.51
CA ILE A 141 7.57 9.31 -9.06
C ILE A 141 8.44 8.16 -8.57
N HIS A 142 8.25 7.78 -7.33
CA HIS A 142 8.89 6.61 -6.74
C HIS A 142 8.01 5.39 -6.97
N ALA A 143 8.47 4.45 -7.78
CA ALA A 143 7.88 3.13 -7.98
C ALA A 143 8.54 2.11 -7.04
N THR A 144 7.76 1.21 -6.47
CA THR A 144 8.27 0.18 -5.53
C THR A 144 8.76 -1.09 -6.22
N ALA A 145 8.55 -1.21 -7.54
CA ALA A 145 8.98 -2.34 -8.36
C ALA A 145 9.09 -1.94 -9.84
N GLU A 146 9.86 -2.68 -10.61
CA GLU A 146 9.98 -2.48 -12.07
C GLU A 146 8.63 -2.65 -12.79
N SER A 147 7.79 -3.58 -12.34
CA SER A 147 6.43 -3.75 -12.86
C SER A 147 5.56 -2.51 -12.64
N GLU A 148 5.67 -1.86 -11.48
CA GLU A 148 4.98 -0.61 -11.20
C GLU A 148 5.49 0.51 -12.11
N LYS A 149 6.82 0.65 -12.27
CA LYS A 149 7.43 1.61 -13.20
C LYS A 149 6.90 1.42 -14.62
N HIS A 150 6.87 0.18 -15.11
CA HIS A 150 6.33 -0.14 -16.44
C HIS A 150 4.87 0.34 -16.58
N ASN A 151 4.00 0.04 -15.62
CA ASN A 151 2.60 0.43 -15.65
C ASN A 151 2.42 1.96 -15.55
N LEU A 152 3.22 2.64 -14.73
CA LEU A 152 3.23 4.09 -14.62
C LEU A 152 3.70 4.78 -15.91
N THR A 153 4.70 4.21 -16.59
CA THR A 153 5.19 4.68 -17.88
C THR A 153 4.08 4.55 -18.94
N GLN A 154 3.37 3.41 -18.98
CA GLN A 154 2.24 3.22 -19.88
C GLN A 154 1.08 4.19 -19.59
N LEU A 155 0.86 4.54 -18.32
CA LEU A 155 -0.15 5.51 -17.91
C LEU A 155 0.17 6.93 -18.42
N GLY A 156 1.45 7.28 -18.57
CA GLY A 156 1.93 8.51 -19.22
C GLY A 156 1.59 9.80 -18.45
N TRP A 157 1.39 9.72 -17.13
CA TRP A 157 1.09 10.91 -16.33
C TRP A 157 2.34 11.66 -15.87
N ASN A 158 3.47 10.96 -15.74
CA ASN A 158 4.78 11.52 -15.42
C ASN A 158 5.85 10.61 -16.02
N ASN A 159 6.93 11.19 -16.54
CA ASN A 159 8.00 10.44 -17.20
C ASN A 159 9.25 10.27 -16.33
N ASN A 160 9.34 10.98 -15.21
CA ASN A 160 10.46 10.87 -14.28
C ASN A 160 10.11 9.87 -13.17
N ILE A 161 10.44 8.59 -13.40
CA ILE A 161 10.05 7.47 -12.53
C ILE A 161 11.29 6.71 -12.12
N GLU A 162 11.53 6.68 -10.81
CA GLU A 162 12.65 5.94 -10.21
C GLU A 162 12.13 4.74 -9.42
N VAL A 163 12.86 3.62 -9.46
CA VAL A 163 12.51 2.39 -8.74
C VAL A 163 13.37 2.25 -7.50
N ILE A 164 12.72 2.24 -6.34
CA ILE A 164 13.34 1.90 -5.07
C ILE A 164 12.42 0.88 -4.37
N PRO A 165 12.84 -0.38 -4.25
CA PRO A 165 12.03 -1.41 -3.59
C PRO A 165 11.76 -1.08 -2.12
N ASN A 166 10.63 -1.58 -1.61
CA ASN A 166 10.36 -1.49 -0.18
C ASN A 166 11.40 -2.27 0.62
N CYS A 167 11.81 -1.72 1.76
CA CYS A 167 12.77 -2.37 2.66
C CYS A 167 12.11 -3.52 3.43
N VAL A 168 12.97 -4.44 3.90
CA VAL A 168 12.65 -5.49 4.85
C VAL A 168 13.72 -5.55 5.93
N GLU A 169 13.32 -5.89 7.16
CA GLU A 169 14.26 -6.08 8.28
C GLU A 169 14.90 -7.48 8.18
N ILE A 170 16.08 -7.54 7.62
CA ILE A 170 16.82 -8.82 7.48
C ILE A 170 17.41 -9.32 8.81
N ASP A 171 17.76 -8.42 9.72
CA ASP A 171 18.37 -8.76 11.01
C ASP A 171 17.44 -9.58 11.93
N LYS A 172 16.12 -9.50 11.71
CA LYS A 172 15.11 -10.28 12.42
C LYS A 172 14.81 -11.63 11.75
N ILE A 173 15.42 -11.91 10.59
CA ILE A 173 15.19 -13.15 9.85
C ILE A 173 16.23 -14.18 10.27
N THR A 174 15.81 -15.20 11.01
CA THR A 174 16.66 -16.35 11.31
C THR A 174 16.71 -17.27 10.10
N MET A 175 17.89 -17.43 9.52
CA MET A 175 18.09 -18.40 8.45
C MET A 175 17.94 -19.82 8.97
N LYS A 176 17.21 -20.66 8.23
CA LYS A 176 17.15 -22.08 8.52
C LYS A 176 18.46 -22.75 8.13
N GLU A 177 19.03 -23.52 9.06
CA GLU A 177 20.26 -24.30 8.82
C GLU A 177 19.99 -25.56 7.99
N SER A 178 18.75 -26.06 8.00
CA SER A 178 18.34 -27.23 7.23
C SER A 178 16.89 -27.13 6.74
N TRP A 179 16.59 -27.82 5.63
CA TRP A 179 15.27 -27.88 5.04
C TRP A 179 14.64 -29.25 5.27
N ILE A 180 13.68 -29.32 6.18
CA ILE A 180 12.85 -30.50 6.37
C ILE A 180 11.53 -30.27 5.62
N ARG A 181 11.19 -31.18 4.70
CA ARG A 181 9.89 -31.16 4.02
C ARG A 181 8.82 -31.63 5.01
N ASN A 182 8.01 -30.70 5.50
CA ASN A 182 6.97 -31.00 6.49
C ASN A 182 5.56 -31.13 5.88
N LYS A 183 5.45 -31.25 4.55
CA LYS A 183 4.17 -31.34 3.82
C LYS A 183 3.18 -30.22 4.18
N ASN A 184 3.69 -29.04 4.54
CA ASN A 184 2.89 -27.87 4.89
C ASN A 184 3.12 -26.76 3.86
N ILE A 185 2.04 -26.29 3.23
CA ILE A 185 2.04 -25.17 2.29
C ILE A 185 1.38 -24.01 3.01
N LEU A 186 2.08 -22.88 3.12
CA LEU A 186 1.58 -21.64 3.69
C LEU A 186 1.29 -20.62 2.59
N PHE A 187 0.05 -20.13 2.56
CA PHE A 187 -0.34 -18.96 1.81
C PHE A 187 -0.59 -17.80 2.78
N LEU A 188 0.29 -16.81 2.79
CA LEU A 188 0.22 -15.65 3.70
C LEU A 188 -0.19 -14.40 2.94
N SER A 189 -1.42 -13.92 3.14
CA SER A 189 -1.89 -12.63 2.62
C SER A 189 -3.24 -12.27 3.22
N ARG A 190 -3.69 -11.02 2.99
CA ARG A 190 -5.11 -10.70 3.22
C ARG A 190 -5.98 -11.62 2.35
N VAL A 191 -7.06 -12.17 2.93
CA VAL A 191 -8.05 -12.96 2.17
C VAL A 191 -8.93 -12.00 1.37
N HIS A 192 -8.56 -11.82 0.11
CA HIS A 192 -9.22 -10.89 -0.80
C HIS A 192 -9.17 -11.41 -2.25
N VAL A 193 -10.20 -11.15 -3.05
CA VAL A 193 -10.32 -11.60 -4.45
C VAL A 193 -9.04 -11.36 -5.27
N LYS A 194 -8.38 -10.20 -5.07
CA LYS A 194 -7.11 -9.85 -5.76
C LYS A 194 -5.99 -10.88 -5.51
N LYS A 195 -6.04 -11.64 -4.43
CA LYS A 195 -4.97 -12.58 -4.04
C LYS A 195 -5.10 -13.94 -4.71
N GLY A 196 -6.20 -14.21 -5.41
CA GLY A 196 -6.35 -15.40 -6.23
C GLY A 196 -6.43 -16.70 -5.42
N ILE A 197 -6.94 -16.68 -4.20
CA ILE A 197 -7.05 -17.86 -3.32
C ILE A 197 -7.92 -18.94 -3.96
N ASN A 198 -8.93 -18.55 -4.73
CA ASN A 198 -9.75 -19.48 -5.52
C ASN A 198 -8.88 -20.34 -6.47
N PHE A 199 -7.86 -19.76 -7.12
CA PHE A 199 -6.94 -20.51 -7.98
C PHE A 199 -6.09 -21.51 -7.19
N LEU A 200 -5.68 -21.16 -5.96
CA LEU A 200 -4.99 -22.11 -5.07
C LEU A 200 -5.90 -23.31 -4.74
N ILE A 201 -7.18 -23.07 -4.44
CA ILE A 201 -8.15 -24.12 -4.13
C ILE A 201 -8.39 -25.02 -5.35
N GLU A 202 -8.56 -24.43 -6.54
CA GLU A 202 -8.73 -25.16 -7.81
C GLU A 202 -7.48 -25.98 -8.14
N ALA A 203 -6.29 -25.42 -7.98
CA ALA A 203 -5.02 -26.14 -8.17
C ALA A 203 -4.88 -27.29 -7.18
N THR A 204 -5.26 -27.10 -5.91
CA THR A 204 -5.28 -28.16 -4.90
C THR A 204 -6.21 -29.32 -5.32
N ALA A 205 -7.37 -29.00 -5.87
CA ALA A 205 -8.30 -30.02 -6.36
C ALA A 205 -7.71 -30.83 -7.53
N ASN A 206 -7.05 -30.16 -8.45
CA ASN A 206 -6.40 -30.80 -9.60
C ASN A 206 -5.21 -31.71 -9.19
N LEU A 207 -4.57 -31.43 -8.06
CA LEU A 207 -3.41 -32.15 -7.52
C LEU A 207 -3.76 -32.94 -6.26
N LYS A 208 -5.02 -33.29 -6.07
CA LYS A 208 -5.52 -33.92 -4.84
C LYS A 208 -4.77 -35.23 -4.48
N THR A 209 -4.43 -36.01 -5.48
CA THR A 209 -3.73 -37.28 -5.29
C THR A 209 -2.28 -37.05 -4.85
N GLU A 210 -1.59 -36.10 -5.48
CA GLU A 210 -0.19 -35.74 -5.21
C GLU A 210 -0.03 -35.04 -3.85
N LEU A 211 -1.08 -34.35 -3.41
CA LEU A 211 -1.12 -33.62 -2.16
C LEU A 211 -1.62 -34.45 -0.97
N GLN A 212 -1.69 -35.77 -1.10
CA GLN A 212 -2.02 -36.62 0.04
C GLN A 212 -1.04 -36.44 1.20
N GLY A 213 -1.59 -36.18 2.39
CA GLY A 213 -0.82 -35.88 3.60
C GLY A 213 -0.21 -34.49 3.65
N TYR A 214 -0.53 -33.61 2.70
CA TYR A 214 -0.22 -32.17 2.78
C TYR A 214 -1.33 -31.40 3.52
N THR A 215 -0.91 -30.30 4.14
CA THR A 215 -1.81 -29.31 4.74
C THR A 215 -1.56 -27.95 4.06
N ILE A 216 -2.62 -27.27 3.66
CA ILE A 216 -2.54 -25.95 3.05
C ILE A 216 -3.17 -24.94 4.01
N ASN A 217 -2.34 -24.10 4.60
CA ASN A 217 -2.76 -23.06 5.54
C ASN A 217 -2.88 -21.73 4.83
N ILE A 218 -4.05 -21.13 4.87
CA ILE A 218 -4.34 -19.77 4.36
C ILE A 218 -4.41 -18.85 5.57
N ALA A 219 -3.31 -18.11 5.79
CA ALA A 219 -3.15 -17.21 6.92
C ALA A 219 -3.44 -15.76 6.50
N GLY A 220 -4.36 -15.12 7.23
CA GLY A 220 -4.65 -13.70 7.09
C GLY A 220 -6.12 -13.35 7.20
N GLU A 221 -6.39 -12.07 7.45
CA GLU A 221 -7.73 -11.53 7.61
C GLU A 221 -8.41 -11.20 6.27
N GLY A 222 -9.75 -11.28 6.24
CA GLY A 222 -10.57 -10.92 5.09
C GLY A 222 -12.04 -10.75 5.44
N GLU A 223 -12.86 -10.39 4.45
CA GLU A 223 -14.30 -10.33 4.62
C GLU A 223 -14.87 -11.74 4.84
N GLU A 224 -15.65 -11.92 5.90
CA GLU A 224 -16.20 -13.23 6.29
C GLU A 224 -17.04 -13.86 5.19
N SER A 225 -17.81 -13.06 4.44
CA SER A 225 -18.58 -13.50 3.27
C SER A 225 -17.69 -14.18 2.23
N TYR A 226 -16.55 -13.56 1.90
CA TYR A 226 -15.61 -14.11 0.92
C TYR A 226 -14.86 -15.33 1.45
N ILE A 227 -14.49 -15.35 2.73
CA ILE A 227 -13.92 -16.56 3.37
C ILE A 227 -14.89 -17.73 3.28
N ASN A 228 -16.18 -17.48 3.52
CA ASN A 228 -17.22 -18.52 3.42
C ASN A 228 -17.41 -19.00 1.98
N GLU A 229 -17.35 -18.12 0.97
CA GLU A 229 -17.36 -18.49 -0.45
C GLU A 229 -16.19 -19.43 -0.78
N LEU A 230 -14.99 -19.13 -0.30
CA LEU A 230 -13.82 -19.95 -0.53
C LEU A 230 -13.91 -21.32 0.18
N LYS A 231 -14.46 -21.38 1.40
CA LYS A 231 -14.73 -22.65 2.10
C LYS A 231 -15.75 -23.51 1.35
N GLN A 232 -16.81 -22.90 0.83
CA GLN A 232 -17.78 -23.58 0.00
C GLN A 232 -17.17 -24.13 -1.31
N LEU A 233 -16.28 -23.34 -1.94
CA LEU A 233 -15.53 -23.79 -3.12
C LEU A 233 -14.65 -25.01 -2.79
N ALA A 234 -13.92 -24.98 -1.69
CA ALA A 234 -13.08 -26.09 -1.24
C ALA A 234 -13.91 -27.36 -1.00
N SER A 235 -15.07 -27.24 -0.34
CA SER A 235 -15.99 -28.35 -0.09
C SER A 235 -16.59 -28.89 -1.40
N LYS A 236 -17.03 -28.01 -2.31
CA LYS A 236 -17.54 -28.40 -3.63
C LYS A 236 -16.52 -29.20 -4.46
N LEU A 237 -15.25 -28.86 -4.33
CA LEU A 237 -14.15 -29.53 -5.02
C LEU A 237 -13.56 -30.71 -4.20
N GLY A 238 -14.09 -31.00 -3.01
CA GLY A 238 -13.70 -32.10 -2.16
C GLY A 238 -12.30 -32.03 -1.59
N VAL A 239 -11.81 -30.82 -1.31
CA VAL A 239 -10.45 -30.54 -0.76
C VAL A 239 -10.48 -29.78 0.55
N GLU A 240 -11.64 -29.67 1.20
CA GLU A 240 -11.84 -28.99 2.48
C GLU A 240 -10.94 -29.52 3.60
N ASN A 241 -10.62 -30.80 3.57
CA ASN A 241 -9.76 -31.45 4.56
C ASN A 241 -8.26 -31.09 4.40
N LEU A 242 -7.87 -30.55 3.24
CA LEU A 242 -6.50 -30.13 2.96
C LEU A 242 -6.27 -28.63 3.24
N ILE A 243 -7.35 -27.83 3.29
CA ILE A 243 -7.28 -26.37 3.33
C ILE A 243 -7.79 -25.83 4.66
N HIS A 244 -6.96 -25.06 5.34
CA HIS A 244 -7.26 -24.45 6.64
C HIS A 244 -7.09 -22.95 6.57
N PHE A 245 -8.11 -22.19 7.01
CA PHE A 245 -8.06 -20.75 7.18
C PHE A 245 -7.68 -20.46 8.65
N ILE A 246 -6.56 -19.74 8.85
CA ILE A 246 -5.97 -19.45 10.18
C ILE A 246 -5.69 -17.94 10.35
#